data_05dbf9d4ec817d2c03d1afe1ef163da2
#
_entry.id   05dbf9d4ec817d2c03d1afe1ef163da2
#
_cell.length_a   1.000
_cell.length_b   1.000
_cell.length_c   1.000
_cell.angle_alpha   90.00
_cell.angle_beta   90.00
_cell.angle_gamma   90.00
#
_symmetry.space_group_name_H-M   'P 1'
#
loop_
_entity.id
_entity.type
_entity.pdbx_description
1 polymer ?
#
loop_
_entity_poly.entity_id
_entity_poly.type
_entity_poly.pdbx_seq_one_letter_code
_entity_poly.pdbx_strand_id
1 'polypeptide(L)'
;MDDKRVQFWVLYLTRFAEGFGFITLITLLPYYINSLDPSSTTVLGITISTGLIIGLYTTGFTLAQTVAVVPLAWAGDRFDKRLVLLIVLGVGVGVYALFPVVDSSASFIAIRALQGIAVTGTGLMTLSLVGQIADVGTRANYIGKANAASFGASILGSISAGTLYDAFGFGPIFLVIVCIMVVAWVGTFWFLNPDETRIEGFPFSGLALNRRILTLSTFRFQYAFAVTLVRTWVPIFAGVSAAEGGLAYGGFAVALTVVAEKFTNMCCQPFTGRLSDGYGRALFVFAGGAAYGLIALVVPLSPWLGGVLGFPAELVVTVPGVLAGSTLPAWLPYDSITDQLVLIGEVSPAFFPLVFLSGLLGIADSFREPASMALFADEGTEEGGVASSFGIRELVWRPGSVIAPLLGGWLMVEVSMASVFYVGGAFALTGVTTFLVILVRFHGRSALLEW
;
A
#
# COMPACT_ATOMS: atom_id res chain seq x y z
N MET A 1 1.22 -10.91 33.65
CA MET A 1 1.43 -9.91 32.58
C MET A 1 0.23 -8.97 32.61
N ASP A 2 0.44 -7.68 32.53
CA ASP A 2 -0.67 -6.71 32.59
C ASP A 2 -1.62 -6.97 31.40
N ASP A 3 -2.89 -7.19 31.67
CA ASP A 3 -3.91 -7.57 30.69
C ASP A 3 -3.97 -6.60 29.49
N LYS A 4 -3.83 -5.29 29.75
CA LYS A 4 -3.73 -4.27 28.70
C LYS A 4 -2.54 -4.47 27.73
N ARG A 5 -1.38 -4.90 28.25
CA ARG A 5 -0.18 -5.11 27.39
C ARG A 5 -0.39 -6.27 26.42
N VAL A 6 -1.03 -7.35 26.85
CA VAL A 6 -1.34 -8.49 25.98
C VAL A 6 -2.29 -8.08 24.87
N GLN A 7 -3.34 -7.31 25.19
CA GLN A 7 -4.29 -6.81 24.20
C GLN A 7 -3.60 -5.95 23.13
N PHE A 8 -2.67 -5.06 23.51
CA PHE A 8 -1.89 -4.28 22.53
C PHE A 8 -1.02 -5.17 21.65
N TRP A 9 -0.34 -6.17 22.19
CA TRP A 9 0.48 -7.08 21.37
C TRP A 9 -0.37 -7.86 20.34
N VAL A 10 -1.55 -8.31 20.73
CA VAL A 10 -2.49 -8.95 19.80
C VAL A 10 -2.93 -7.99 18.71
N LEU A 11 -3.28 -6.75 19.05
CA LEU A 11 -3.67 -5.73 18.06
C LEU A 11 -2.51 -5.34 17.14
N TYR A 12 -1.26 -5.34 17.62
CA TYR A 12 -0.09 -5.15 16.76
C TYR A 12 0.12 -6.34 15.82
N LEU A 13 -0.13 -7.56 16.30
CA LEU A 13 -0.08 -8.77 15.48
C LEU A 13 -1.15 -8.75 14.38
N THR A 14 -2.38 -8.26 14.67
CA THR A 14 -3.41 -8.11 13.62
C THR A 14 -3.00 -7.10 12.56
N ARG A 15 -2.38 -5.97 12.95
CA ARG A 15 -1.84 -4.99 12.01
C ARG A 15 -0.66 -5.54 11.21
N PHE A 16 0.19 -6.34 11.86
CA PHE A 16 1.27 -7.02 11.18
C PHE A 16 0.72 -8.02 10.14
N ALA A 17 -0.23 -8.87 10.51
CA ALA A 17 -0.82 -9.86 9.61
C ALA A 17 -1.48 -9.21 8.38
N GLU A 18 -2.25 -8.14 8.60
CA GLU A 18 -2.86 -7.35 7.53
C GLU A 18 -1.83 -6.74 6.59
N GLY A 19 -0.82 -6.05 7.15
CA GLY A 19 0.23 -5.39 6.36
C GLY A 19 1.06 -6.39 5.55
N PHE A 20 1.39 -7.54 6.15
CA PHE A 20 2.14 -8.61 5.50
C PHE A 20 1.37 -9.19 4.31
N GLY A 21 0.10 -9.55 4.51
CA GLY A 21 -0.74 -10.08 3.44
C GLY A 21 -1.02 -9.06 2.32
N PHE A 22 -1.27 -7.81 2.68
CA PHE A 22 -1.53 -6.74 1.71
C PHE A 22 -0.35 -6.51 0.77
N ILE A 23 0.87 -6.34 1.33
CA ILE A 23 2.06 -6.03 0.53
C ILE A 23 2.49 -7.21 -0.34
N THR A 24 2.29 -8.44 0.15
CA THR A 24 2.58 -9.66 -0.61
C THR A 24 1.86 -9.64 -1.96
N LEU A 25 0.58 -9.28 -1.98
CA LEU A 25 -0.19 -9.19 -3.21
C LEU A 25 0.28 -8.07 -4.14
N ILE A 26 0.80 -6.97 -3.60
CA ILE A 26 1.40 -5.90 -4.41
C ILE A 26 2.68 -6.40 -5.08
N THR A 27 3.52 -7.09 -4.34
CA THR A 27 4.79 -7.66 -4.84
C THR A 27 4.55 -8.76 -5.88
N LEU A 28 3.54 -9.60 -5.66
CA LEU A 28 3.23 -10.72 -6.56
C LEU A 28 2.30 -10.37 -7.72
N LEU A 29 1.77 -9.14 -7.77
CA LEU A 29 0.82 -8.72 -8.80
C LEU A 29 1.34 -8.92 -10.24
N PRO A 30 2.59 -8.57 -10.58
CA PRO A 30 3.11 -8.81 -11.92
C PRO A 30 3.11 -10.30 -12.30
N TYR A 31 3.37 -11.19 -11.35
CA TYR A 31 3.39 -12.64 -11.60
C TYR A 31 1.98 -13.21 -11.79
N TYR A 32 0.97 -12.64 -11.11
CA TYR A 32 -0.42 -12.95 -11.39
C TYR A 32 -0.84 -12.46 -12.78
N ILE A 33 -0.38 -11.28 -13.22
CA ILE A 33 -0.63 -10.80 -14.59
C ILE A 33 -0.01 -11.79 -15.58
N ASN A 34 1.24 -12.17 -15.39
CA ASN A 34 1.93 -13.12 -16.27
C ASN A 34 1.28 -14.52 -16.28
N SER A 35 0.83 -15.02 -15.12
CA SER A 35 0.30 -16.38 -14.99
C SER A 35 -1.15 -16.53 -15.47
N LEU A 36 -1.96 -15.49 -15.29
CA LEU A 36 -3.37 -15.49 -15.68
C LEU A 36 -3.57 -15.10 -17.15
N ASP A 37 -2.54 -14.53 -17.79
CA ASP A 37 -2.51 -14.12 -19.19
C ASP A 37 -3.85 -13.45 -19.64
N PRO A 38 -4.19 -12.29 -19.04
CA PRO A 38 -5.49 -11.69 -19.24
C PRO A 38 -5.71 -11.31 -20.71
N SER A 39 -6.80 -11.76 -21.27
CA SER A 39 -7.23 -11.43 -22.64
C SER A 39 -8.54 -10.66 -22.65
N SER A 40 -8.76 -9.86 -23.69
CA SER A 40 -10.01 -9.12 -23.84
C SER A 40 -11.23 -10.06 -23.83
N THR A 41 -12.26 -9.67 -23.11
CA THR A 41 -13.49 -10.46 -22.99
C THR A 41 -14.72 -9.59 -23.21
N THR A 42 -15.81 -10.20 -23.68
CA THR A 42 -17.09 -9.50 -23.87
C THR A 42 -18.08 -9.92 -22.78
N VAL A 43 -18.55 -8.95 -22.00
CA VAL A 43 -19.54 -9.16 -20.94
C VAL A 43 -20.76 -8.29 -21.25
N LEU A 44 -21.94 -8.88 -21.36
CA LEU A 44 -23.20 -8.18 -21.68
C LEU A 44 -23.11 -7.29 -22.94
N GLY A 45 -22.35 -7.73 -23.96
CA GLY A 45 -22.18 -6.97 -25.22
C GLY A 45 -21.14 -5.84 -25.15
N ILE A 46 -20.47 -5.63 -24.01
CA ILE A 46 -19.40 -4.64 -23.83
C ILE A 46 -18.06 -5.37 -23.83
N THR A 47 -17.16 -4.99 -24.74
CA THR A 47 -15.82 -5.54 -24.79
C THR A 47 -14.94 -4.84 -23.75
N ILE A 48 -14.43 -5.61 -22.79
CA ILE A 48 -13.47 -5.17 -21.80
C ILE A 48 -12.07 -5.49 -22.33
N SER A 49 -11.23 -4.47 -22.53
CA SER A 49 -9.87 -4.68 -23.04
C SER A 49 -8.98 -5.33 -21.99
N THR A 50 -7.90 -5.98 -22.42
CA THR A 50 -6.88 -6.59 -21.55
C THR A 50 -6.35 -5.58 -20.52
N GLY A 51 -6.07 -4.36 -20.93
CA GLY A 51 -5.59 -3.32 -20.02
C GLY A 51 -6.58 -2.97 -18.92
N LEU A 52 -7.89 -2.92 -19.24
CA LEU A 52 -8.93 -2.71 -18.21
C LEU A 52 -9.00 -3.89 -17.23
N ILE A 53 -8.82 -5.13 -17.70
CA ILE A 53 -8.79 -6.32 -16.82
C ILE A 53 -7.61 -6.24 -15.85
N ILE A 54 -6.42 -5.88 -16.33
CA ILE A 54 -5.24 -5.66 -15.47
C ILE A 54 -5.52 -4.55 -14.44
N GLY A 55 -6.12 -3.45 -14.87
CA GLY A 55 -6.55 -2.39 -13.96
C GLY A 55 -7.55 -2.85 -12.90
N LEU A 56 -8.49 -3.73 -13.27
CA LEU A 56 -9.48 -4.31 -12.36
C LEU A 56 -8.84 -5.17 -11.25
N TYR A 57 -7.66 -5.75 -11.45
CA TYR A 57 -6.93 -6.50 -10.41
C TYR A 57 -6.66 -5.65 -9.15
N THR A 58 -6.43 -4.36 -9.32
CA THR A 58 -6.27 -3.43 -8.21
C THR A 58 -7.56 -2.65 -7.90
N THR A 59 -8.31 -2.24 -8.93
CA THR A 59 -9.56 -1.51 -8.73
C THR A 59 -10.60 -2.33 -7.98
N GLY A 60 -10.70 -3.64 -8.23
CA GLY A 60 -11.60 -4.53 -7.49
C GLY A 60 -11.36 -4.44 -5.97
N PHE A 61 -10.10 -4.44 -5.57
CA PHE A 61 -9.70 -4.26 -4.19
C PHE A 61 -10.04 -2.86 -3.65
N THR A 62 -9.63 -1.78 -4.33
CA THR A 62 -9.83 -0.40 -3.85
C THR A 62 -11.30 0.03 -3.87
N LEU A 63 -12.07 -0.44 -4.83
CA LEU A 63 -13.52 -0.23 -4.89
C LEU A 63 -14.23 -0.92 -3.73
N ALA A 64 -13.90 -2.19 -3.48
CA ALA A 64 -14.46 -2.94 -2.36
C ALA A 64 -14.10 -2.30 -1.01
N GLN A 65 -12.86 -1.83 -0.85
CA GLN A 65 -12.46 -1.02 0.32
C GLN A 65 -13.36 0.22 0.49
N THR A 66 -13.57 0.94 -0.61
CA THR A 66 -14.37 2.18 -0.59
C THR A 66 -15.81 1.93 -0.16
N VAL A 67 -16.43 0.90 -0.72
CA VAL A 67 -17.81 0.51 -0.39
C VAL A 67 -17.91 -0.02 1.04
N ALA A 68 -16.89 -0.74 1.52
CA ALA A 68 -16.91 -1.39 2.83
C ALA A 68 -16.64 -0.43 4.01
N VAL A 69 -15.98 0.72 3.78
CA VAL A 69 -15.59 1.65 4.87
C VAL A 69 -16.78 2.06 5.72
N VAL A 70 -17.87 2.52 5.11
CA VAL A 70 -19.04 3.03 5.85
C VAL A 70 -19.79 1.93 6.58
N PRO A 71 -20.15 0.79 5.96
CA PRO A 71 -20.79 -0.32 6.67
C PRO A 71 -19.94 -0.89 7.80
N LEU A 72 -18.63 -1.01 7.62
CA LEU A 72 -17.74 -1.54 8.65
C LEU A 72 -17.56 -0.56 9.82
N ALA A 73 -17.45 0.74 9.54
CA ALA A 73 -17.42 1.76 10.59
C ALA A 73 -18.74 1.74 11.40
N TRP A 74 -19.87 1.72 10.70
CA TRP A 74 -21.19 1.59 11.33
C TRP A 74 -21.32 0.31 12.16
N ALA A 75 -20.82 -0.82 11.66
CA ALA A 75 -20.83 -2.08 12.40
C ALA A 75 -19.97 -1.98 13.68
N GLY A 76 -18.79 -1.35 13.61
CA GLY A 76 -17.92 -1.12 14.75
C GLY A 76 -18.52 -0.18 15.80
N ASP A 77 -19.38 0.77 15.41
CA ASP A 77 -20.07 1.67 16.33
C ASP A 77 -21.28 1.00 17.02
N ARG A 78 -21.94 0.06 16.36
CA ARG A 78 -23.16 -0.60 16.81
C ARG A 78 -22.94 -1.94 17.50
N PHE A 79 -21.91 -2.67 17.12
CA PHE A 79 -21.62 -4.00 17.65
C PHE A 79 -20.30 -4.01 18.43
N ASP A 80 -20.01 -5.12 19.08
CA ASP A 80 -18.71 -5.38 19.70
C ASP A 80 -17.60 -5.36 18.64
N LYS A 81 -16.68 -4.39 18.75
CA LYS A 81 -15.57 -4.24 17.79
C LYS A 81 -14.65 -5.45 17.72
N ARG A 82 -14.52 -6.18 18.85
CA ARG A 82 -13.80 -7.46 18.87
C ARG A 82 -14.49 -8.50 17.98
N LEU A 83 -15.82 -8.60 18.05
CA LEU A 83 -16.59 -9.54 17.23
C LEU A 83 -16.46 -9.18 15.74
N VAL A 84 -16.60 -7.88 15.41
CA VAL A 84 -16.42 -7.40 14.03
C VAL A 84 -15.00 -7.71 13.54
N LEU A 85 -13.96 -7.49 14.36
CA LEU A 85 -12.57 -7.81 14.05
C LEU A 85 -12.37 -9.31 13.80
N LEU A 86 -12.95 -10.19 14.63
CA LEU A 86 -12.89 -11.64 14.44
C LEU A 86 -13.54 -12.08 13.12
N ILE A 87 -14.67 -11.48 12.76
CA ILE A 87 -15.35 -11.79 11.49
C ILE A 87 -14.46 -11.38 10.29
N VAL A 88 -13.95 -10.15 10.28
CA VAL A 88 -13.14 -9.68 9.15
C VAL A 88 -11.78 -10.38 9.04
N LEU A 89 -11.15 -10.75 10.17
CA LEU A 89 -9.95 -11.59 10.18
C LEU A 89 -10.25 -13.00 9.66
N GLY A 90 -11.38 -13.60 10.05
CA GLY A 90 -11.82 -14.90 9.56
C GLY A 90 -12.07 -14.88 8.05
N VAL A 91 -12.72 -13.84 7.54
CA VAL A 91 -12.85 -13.60 6.08
C VAL A 91 -11.47 -13.49 5.44
N GLY A 92 -10.55 -12.75 6.04
CA GLY A 92 -9.17 -12.62 5.57
C GLY A 92 -8.44 -13.96 5.47
N VAL A 93 -8.53 -14.81 6.50
CA VAL A 93 -7.97 -16.18 6.47
C VAL A 93 -8.50 -16.95 5.26
N GLY A 94 -9.83 -16.96 5.06
CA GLY A 94 -10.45 -17.63 3.91
C GLY A 94 -9.99 -17.07 2.57
N VAL A 95 -9.94 -15.74 2.44
CA VAL A 95 -9.51 -15.05 1.24
C VAL A 95 -8.07 -15.39 0.87
N TYR A 96 -7.14 -15.32 1.82
CA TYR A 96 -5.73 -15.66 1.54
C TYR A 96 -5.52 -17.14 1.27
N ALA A 97 -6.34 -18.04 1.81
CA ALA A 97 -6.32 -19.46 1.49
C ALA A 97 -6.80 -19.77 0.06
N LEU A 98 -7.59 -18.86 -0.55
CA LEU A 98 -8.10 -19.03 -1.92
C LEU A 98 -7.13 -18.53 -3.00
N PHE A 99 -6.18 -17.65 -2.69
CA PHE A 99 -5.25 -17.14 -3.71
C PHE A 99 -4.43 -18.21 -4.45
N PRO A 100 -3.93 -19.29 -3.81
CA PRO A 100 -3.18 -20.33 -4.53
C PRO A 100 -3.99 -21.08 -5.59
N VAL A 101 -5.32 -21.09 -5.51
CA VAL A 101 -6.22 -21.81 -6.42
C VAL A 101 -6.90 -20.90 -7.45
N VAL A 102 -6.45 -19.66 -7.54
CA VAL A 102 -6.93 -18.70 -8.57
C VAL A 102 -6.43 -19.15 -9.94
N ASP A 103 -7.34 -19.33 -10.87
CA ASP A 103 -7.09 -19.81 -12.22
C ASP A 103 -7.59 -18.87 -13.34
N SER A 104 -8.27 -17.77 -12.97
CA SER A 104 -8.85 -16.83 -13.91
C SER A 104 -8.84 -15.39 -13.42
N SER A 105 -8.84 -14.43 -14.35
CA SER A 105 -8.94 -13.01 -14.03
C SER A 105 -10.20 -12.67 -13.21
N ALA A 106 -11.31 -13.33 -13.49
CA ALA A 106 -12.57 -13.11 -12.77
C ALA A 106 -12.49 -13.56 -11.32
N SER A 107 -11.94 -14.77 -11.06
CA SER A 107 -11.72 -15.28 -9.69
C SER A 107 -10.71 -14.41 -8.94
N PHE A 108 -9.65 -13.95 -9.60
CA PHE A 108 -8.67 -13.03 -9.00
C PHE A 108 -9.32 -11.70 -8.55
N ILE A 109 -10.09 -11.05 -9.45
CA ILE A 109 -10.78 -9.79 -9.13
C ILE A 109 -11.77 -9.97 -7.97
N ALA A 110 -12.55 -11.07 -7.97
CA ALA A 110 -13.51 -11.35 -6.90
C ALA A 110 -12.80 -11.55 -5.54
N ILE A 111 -11.73 -12.34 -5.51
CA ILE A 111 -10.95 -12.57 -4.27
C ILE A 111 -10.26 -11.29 -3.81
N ARG A 112 -9.73 -10.48 -4.73
CA ARG A 112 -9.17 -9.15 -4.42
C ARG A 112 -10.22 -8.21 -3.84
N ALA A 113 -11.46 -8.23 -4.31
CA ALA A 113 -12.56 -7.46 -3.74
C ALA A 113 -12.85 -7.90 -2.29
N LEU A 114 -12.95 -9.21 -2.03
CA LEU A 114 -13.11 -9.74 -0.66
C LEU A 114 -11.94 -9.38 0.25
N GLN A 115 -10.71 -9.41 -0.29
CA GLN A 115 -9.52 -8.93 0.43
C GLN A 115 -9.65 -7.46 0.82
N GLY A 116 -10.18 -6.61 -0.07
CA GLY A 116 -10.41 -5.20 0.21
C GLY A 116 -11.33 -4.98 1.41
N ILE A 117 -12.40 -5.77 1.52
CA ILE A 117 -13.32 -5.74 2.67
C ILE A 117 -12.59 -6.15 3.96
N ALA A 118 -11.89 -7.29 3.93
CA ALA A 118 -11.18 -7.83 5.09
C ALA A 118 -10.11 -6.85 5.62
N VAL A 119 -9.27 -6.31 4.74
CA VAL A 119 -8.20 -5.35 5.07
C VAL A 119 -8.79 -4.07 5.66
N THR A 120 -9.86 -3.53 5.06
CA THR A 120 -10.53 -2.33 5.59
C THR A 120 -11.07 -2.56 6.99
N GLY A 121 -11.77 -3.66 7.20
CA GLY A 121 -12.36 -3.98 8.51
C GLY A 121 -11.29 -4.23 9.57
N THR A 122 -10.24 -4.98 9.24
CA THR A 122 -9.13 -5.24 10.16
C THR A 122 -8.44 -3.93 10.57
N GLY A 123 -8.14 -3.06 9.61
CA GLY A 123 -7.50 -1.76 9.88
C GLY A 123 -8.35 -0.86 10.75
N LEU A 124 -9.63 -0.67 10.41
CA LEU A 124 -10.56 0.17 11.16
C LEU A 124 -10.76 -0.32 12.60
N MET A 125 -11.09 -1.60 12.77
CA MET A 125 -11.37 -2.16 14.09
C MET A 125 -10.12 -2.16 14.97
N THR A 126 -8.98 -2.55 14.42
CA THR A 126 -7.72 -2.60 15.20
C THR A 126 -7.31 -1.21 15.68
N LEU A 127 -7.31 -0.19 14.81
CA LEU A 127 -6.94 1.17 15.21
C LEU A 127 -7.95 1.79 16.19
N SER A 128 -9.25 1.50 16.02
CA SER A 128 -10.29 1.94 16.95
C SER A 128 -10.08 1.33 18.33
N LEU A 129 -9.86 0.01 18.42
CA LEU A 129 -9.58 -0.69 19.68
C LEU A 129 -8.29 -0.22 20.34
N VAL A 130 -7.21 -0.03 19.58
CA VAL A 130 -5.97 0.56 20.10
C VAL A 130 -6.25 1.95 20.70
N GLY A 131 -7.01 2.78 20.00
CA GLY A 131 -7.37 4.12 20.46
C GLY A 131 -8.25 4.13 21.71
N GLN A 132 -9.10 3.10 21.91
CA GLN A 132 -9.96 2.96 23.08
C GLN A 132 -9.24 2.41 24.33
N ILE A 133 -8.38 1.40 24.14
CA ILE A 133 -7.63 0.77 25.25
C ILE A 133 -6.53 1.70 25.76
N ALA A 134 -5.98 2.55 24.90
CA ALA A 134 -4.92 3.50 25.27
C ALA A 134 -5.47 4.68 26.07
N ASP A 135 -4.74 5.06 27.11
CA ASP A 135 -5.02 6.28 27.85
C ASP A 135 -4.83 7.52 26.97
N VAL A 136 -5.62 8.59 27.21
CA VAL A 136 -5.65 9.80 26.35
C VAL A 136 -4.26 10.36 26.04
N GLY A 137 -3.38 10.44 27.06
CA GLY A 137 -2.01 10.97 26.89
C GLY A 137 -1.03 10.06 26.16
N THR A 138 -1.38 8.78 25.95
CA THR A 138 -0.50 7.78 25.30
C THR A 138 -1.05 7.22 23.99
N ARG A 139 -2.27 7.60 23.64
CA ARG A 139 -3.02 7.09 22.47
C ARG A 139 -2.22 7.19 21.17
N ALA A 140 -1.61 8.35 20.90
CA ALA A 140 -0.80 8.56 19.70
C ALA A 140 0.40 7.59 19.62
N ASN A 141 1.05 7.31 20.75
CA ASN A 141 2.18 6.36 20.83
C ASN A 141 1.73 4.93 20.47
N TYR A 142 0.59 4.46 21.03
CA TYR A 142 0.10 3.11 20.75
C TYR A 142 -0.40 2.95 19.33
N ILE A 143 -1.06 3.96 18.75
CA ILE A 143 -1.44 4.00 17.33
C ILE A 143 -0.17 4.01 16.45
N GLY A 144 0.85 4.79 16.83
CA GLY A 144 2.15 4.80 16.14
C GLY A 144 2.81 3.43 16.13
N LYS A 145 2.79 2.69 17.25
CA LYS A 145 3.32 1.31 17.32
C LYS A 145 2.53 0.34 16.43
N ALA A 146 1.20 0.46 16.39
CA ALA A 146 0.37 -0.34 15.50
C ALA A 146 0.70 -0.10 14.02
N ASN A 147 0.90 1.16 13.63
CA ASN A 147 1.34 1.51 12.27
C ASN A 147 2.76 1.01 11.98
N ALA A 148 3.69 1.12 12.94
CA ALA A 148 5.05 0.59 12.80
C ALA A 148 5.04 -0.94 12.59
N ALA A 149 4.14 -1.68 13.26
CA ALA A 149 3.97 -3.10 13.01
C ALA A 149 3.53 -3.39 11.56
N SER A 150 2.61 -2.58 11.01
CA SER A 150 2.20 -2.70 9.60
C SER A 150 3.31 -2.33 8.61
N PHE A 151 4.13 -1.33 8.90
CA PHE A 151 5.29 -0.98 8.07
C PHE A 151 6.36 -2.06 8.08
N GLY A 152 6.72 -2.57 9.27
CA GLY A 152 7.65 -3.69 9.41
C GLY A 152 7.16 -4.94 8.68
N ALA A 153 5.86 -5.24 8.79
CA ALA A 153 5.21 -6.30 8.04
C ALA A 153 5.28 -6.09 6.51
N SER A 154 5.16 -4.84 6.05
CA SER A 154 5.26 -4.53 4.63
C SER A 154 6.66 -4.82 4.07
N ILE A 155 7.71 -4.52 4.81
CA ILE A 155 9.09 -4.83 4.41
C ILE A 155 9.32 -6.34 4.40
N LEU A 156 8.99 -7.01 5.51
CA LEU A 156 9.18 -8.46 5.64
C LEU A 156 8.30 -9.24 4.66
N GLY A 157 7.05 -8.83 4.48
CA GLY A 157 6.10 -9.44 3.56
C GLY A 157 6.55 -9.34 2.11
N SER A 158 7.06 -8.19 1.68
CA SER A 158 7.58 -8.02 0.32
C SER A 158 8.80 -8.90 0.05
N ILE A 159 9.79 -8.91 0.96
CA ILE A 159 10.98 -9.78 0.84
C ILE A 159 10.58 -11.25 0.83
N SER A 160 9.74 -11.67 1.79
CA SER A 160 9.28 -13.07 1.88
C SER A 160 8.47 -13.47 0.64
N ALA A 161 7.63 -12.57 0.12
CA ALA A 161 6.85 -12.82 -1.08
C ALA A 161 7.75 -13.09 -2.29
N GLY A 162 8.74 -12.21 -2.52
CA GLY A 162 9.66 -12.35 -3.64
C GLY A 162 10.51 -13.60 -3.54
N THR A 163 11.16 -13.85 -2.39
CA THR A 163 12.04 -15.01 -2.20
C THR A 163 11.30 -16.35 -2.24
N LEU A 164 10.13 -16.44 -1.57
CA LEU A 164 9.37 -17.69 -1.58
C LEU A 164 8.74 -17.97 -2.94
N TYR A 165 8.32 -16.91 -3.66
CA TYR A 165 7.80 -17.07 -5.01
C TYR A 165 8.88 -17.58 -5.96
N ASP A 166 10.08 -17.00 -5.94
CA ASP A 166 11.19 -17.44 -6.80
C ASP A 166 11.63 -18.89 -6.53
N ALA A 167 11.57 -19.32 -5.26
CA ALA A 167 11.97 -20.65 -4.86
C ALA A 167 10.87 -21.72 -5.04
N PHE A 168 9.60 -21.37 -4.81
CA PHE A 168 8.52 -22.35 -4.62
C PHE A 168 7.19 -21.98 -5.30
N GLY A 169 7.11 -20.82 -5.98
CA GLY A 169 5.88 -20.31 -6.56
C GLY A 169 4.90 -19.74 -5.52
N PHE A 170 3.61 -19.65 -5.88
CA PHE A 170 2.60 -18.96 -5.07
C PHE A 170 2.23 -19.63 -3.75
N GLY A 171 2.20 -20.97 -3.70
CA GLY A 171 1.61 -21.73 -2.59
C GLY A 171 2.16 -21.41 -1.20
N PRO A 172 3.47 -21.53 -0.96
CA PRO A 172 4.08 -21.40 0.37
C PRO A 172 3.91 -20.03 1.01
N ILE A 173 3.95 -18.95 0.24
CA ILE A 173 3.78 -17.61 0.81
C ILE A 173 2.36 -17.40 1.34
N PHE A 174 1.34 -17.92 0.66
CA PHE A 174 -0.03 -17.81 1.15
C PHE A 174 -0.27 -18.68 2.39
N LEU A 175 0.39 -19.84 2.49
CA LEU A 175 0.38 -20.64 3.71
C LEU A 175 0.96 -19.84 4.89
N VAL A 176 2.07 -19.16 4.70
CA VAL A 176 2.67 -18.28 5.74
C VAL A 176 1.69 -17.18 6.16
N ILE A 177 1.04 -16.51 5.19
CA ILE A 177 0.05 -15.46 5.50
C ILE A 177 -1.11 -16.04 6.30
N VAL A 178 -1.68 -17.16 5.86
CA VAL A 178 -2.79 -17.85 6.55
C VAL A 178 -2.39 -18.22 7.98
N CYS A 179 -1.20 -18.79 8.20
CA CYS A 179 -0.70 -19.10 9.53
C CYS A 179 -0.61 -17.86 10.42
N ILE A 180 -0.03 -16.76 9.93
CA ILE A 180 0.09 -15.50 10.69
C ILE A 180 -1.31 -14.96 11.02
N MET A 181 -2.24 -14.97 10.06
CA MET A 181 -3.60 -14.48 10.27
C MET A 181 -4.40 -15.35 11.24
N VAL A 182 -4.23 -16.68 11.18
CA VAL A 182 -4.85 -17.60 12.14
C VAL A 182 -4.32 -17.34 13.55
N VAL A 183 -3.01 -17.14 13.72
CA VAL A 183 -2.43 -16.78 15.02
C VAL A 183 -2.99 -15.45 15.52
N ALA A 184 -3.14 -14.43 14.65
CA ALA A 184 -3.75 -13.17 14.99
C ALA A 184 -5.25 -13.33 15.36
N TRP A 185 -5.99 -14.16 14.62
CA TRP A 185 -7.39 -14.48 14.89
C TRP A 185 -7.57 -15.19 16.24
N VAL A 186 -6.79 -16.23 16.51
CA VAL A 186 -6.78 -16.96 17.79
C VAL A 186 -6.37 -16.04 18.93
N GLY A 187 -5.32 -15.22 18.74
CA GLY A 187 -4.90 -14.22 19.72
C GLY A 187 -6.02 -13.22 20.05
N THR A 188 -6.72 -12.72 19.03
CA THR A 188 -7.87 -11.83 19.19
C THR A 188 -9.00 -12.52 19.96
N PHE A 189 -9.26 -13.79 19.66
CA PHE A 189 -10.31 -14.55 20.33
C PHE A 189 -10.01 -14.79 21.82
N TRP A 190 -8.76 -15.08 22.18
CA TRP A 190 -8.42 -15.44 23.57
C TRP A 190 -8.04 -14.28 24.46
N PHE A 191 -7.41 -13.25 23.93
CA PHE A 191 -6.76 -12.22 24.73
C PHE A 191 -7.36 -10.81 24.59
N LEU A 192 -8.23 -10.59 23.62
CA LEU A 192 -8.88 -9.29 23.48
C LEU A 192 -10.21 -9.29 24.25
N ASN A 193 -10.43 -8.29 25.09
CA ASN A 193 -11.66 -8.15 25.82
C ASN A 193 -12.81 -7.65 24.92
N PRO A 194 -14.07 -8.06 25.18
CA PRO A 194 -15.24 -7.51 24.50
C PRO A 194 -15.29 -5.98 24.64
N ASP A 195 -15.71 -5.31 23.59
CA ASP A 195 -15.93 -3.86 23.58
C ASP A 195 -17.43 -3.56 23.82
N GLU A 196 -17.70 -2.86 24.89
CA GLU A 196 -19.06 -2.45 25.28
C GLU A 196 -19.43 -1.06 24.76
N THR A 197 -18.47 -0.34 24.15
CA THR A 197 -18.71 1.02 23.66
C THR A 197 -19.68 1.00 22.49
N ARG A 198 -20.72 1.83 22.58
CA ARG A 198 -21.69 2.02 21.49
C ARG A 198 -21.79 3.49 21.17
N ILE A 199 -21.77 3.82 19.89
CA ILE A 199 -21.88 5.18 19.38
C ILE A 199 -23.19 5.28 18.59
N GLU A 200 -24.05 6.20 18.98
CA GLU A 200 -25.29 6.49 18.25
C GLU A 200 -25.03 7.53 17.17
N GLY A 201 -25.66 7.37 16.01
CA GLY A 201 -25.54 8.26 14.88
C GLY A 201 -25.03 7.57 13.61
N PHE A 202 -24.98 8.33 12.54
CA PHE A 202 -24.41 7.85 11.27
C PHE A 202 -22.93 8.22 11.21
N PRO A 203 -22.03 7.28 10.87
CA PRO A 203 -20.62 7.60 10.65
C PRO A 203 -20.48 8.76 9.66
N PHE A 204 -19.59 9.69 9.92
CA PHE A 204 -19.34 10.87 9.08
C PHE A 204 -20.47 11.92 9.01
N SER A 205 -21.46 11.90 9.90
CA SER A 205 -22.53 12.89 9.93
C SER A 205 -22.08 14.35 10.25
N GLY A 206 -20.90 14.50 10.85
CA GLY A 206 -20.34 15.80 11.26
C GLY A 206 -19.11 16.20 10.45
N LEU A 207 -19.13 16.08 9.11
CA LEU A 207 -17.99 16.47 8.28
C LEU A 207 -17.76 17.98 8.32
N ALA A 208 -16.62 18.42 8.85
CA ALA A 208 -16.20 19.81 8.83
C ALA A 208 -15.74 20.20 7.41
N LEU A 209 -16.52 21.04 6.71
CA LEU A 209 -16.21 21.56 5.38
C LEU A 209 -15.90 23.06 5.49
N ASN A 210 -14.63 23.40 5.65
CA ASN A 210 -14.16 24.78 5.59
C ASN A 210 -13.29 25.05 4.35
N ARG A 211 -12.95 26.33 4.09
CA ARG A 211 -12.12 26.69 2.93
C ARG A 211 -10.73 26.05 2.95
N ARG A 212 -10.16 25.85 4.14
CA ARG A 212 -8.83 25.24 4.31
C ARG A 212 -8.87 23.77 3.94
N ILE A 213 -9.83 23.03 4.47
CA ILE A 213 -10.05 21.60 4.12
C ILE A 213 -10.32 21.45 2.62
N LEU A 214 -11.10 22.33 2.01
CA LEU A 214 -11.32 22.31 0.56
C LEU A 214 -10.02 22.54 -0.22
N THR A 215 -9.16 23.48 0.22
CA THR A 215 -7.85 23.71 -0.39
C THR A 215 -6.97 22.48 -0.31
N LEU A 216 -6.88 21.82 0.85
CA LEU A 216 -6.14 20.57 1.02
C LEU A 216 -6.73 19.43 0.20
N SER A 217 -8.04 19.38 0.06
CA SER A 217 -8.74 18.33 -0.70
C SER A 217 -8.46 18.38 -2.20
N THR A 218 -8.24 19.57 -2.78
CA THR A 218 -7.89 19.69 -4.21
C THR A 218 -6.59 19.02 -4.57
N PHE A 219 -5.57 19.19 -3.73
CA PHE A 219 -4.30 18.50 -3.87
C PHE A 219 -4.47 16.99 -3.66
N ARG A 220 -5.17 16.62 -2.59
CA ARG A 220 -5.24 15.23 -2.14
C ARG A 220 -5.90 14.30 -3.17
N PHE A 221 -6.95 14.74 -3.85
CA PHE A 221 -7.61 13.97 -4.92
C PHE A 221 -6.65 13.64 -6.07
N GLN A 222 -5.97 14.67 -6.62
CA GLN A 222 -5.04 14.50 -7.73
C GLN A 222 -3.82 13.68 -7.32
N TYR A 223 -3.32 13.92 -6.12
CA TYR A 223 -2.18 13.18 -5.59
C TYR A 223 -2.52 11.71 -5.29
N ALA A 224 -3.74 11.43 -4.80
CA ALA A 224 -4.22 10.06 -4.61
C ALA A 224 -4.17 9.27 -5.93
N PHE A 225 -4.61 9.90 -7.01
CA PHE A 225 -4.54 9.33 -8.35
C PHE A 225 -3.08 9.06 -8.74
N ALA A 226 -2.21 10.06 -8.64
CA ALA A 226 -0.80 9.96 -9.01
C ALA A 226 -0.06 8.87 -8.24
N VAL A 227 -0.18 8.88 -6.91
CA VAL A 227 0.51 7.91 -6.03
C VAL A 227 0.00 6.49 -6.25
N THR A 228 -1.31 6.31 -6.37
CA THR A 228 -1.87 4.98 -6.62
C THR A 228 -1.40 4.44 -7.95
N LEU A 229 -1.37 5.29 -8.98
CA LEU A 229 -0.89 4.90 -10.30
C LEU A 229 0.60 4.47 -10.25
N VAL A 230 1.48 5.32 -9.75
CA VAL A 230 2.93 5.06 -9.73
C VAL A 230 3.26 3.87 -8.84
N ARG A 231 2.74 3.81 -7.61
CA ARG A 231 3.00 2.71 -6.65
C ARG A 231 2.54 1.34 -7.14
N THR A 232 1.42 1.30 -7.84
CA THR A 232 0.93 0.04 -8.41
C THR A 232 1.80 -0.40 -9.57
N TRP A 233 2.26 0.55 -10.41
CA TRP A 233 2.95 0.22 -11.65
C TRP A 233 4.46 0.06 -11.51
N VAL A 234 5.12 0.56 -10.46
CA VAL A 234 6.56 0.27 -10.24
C VAL A 234 6.84 -1.23 -10.14
N PRO A 235 6.17 -2.01 -9.27
CA PRO A 235 6.38 -3.47 -9.23
C PRO A 235 5.90 -4.18 -10.50
N ILE A 236 4.82 -3.71 -11.15
CA ILE A 236 4.35 -4.25 -12.42
C ILE A 236 5.42 -4.04 -13.50
N PHE A 237 5.94 -2.82 -13.64
CA PHE A 237 7.04 -2.52 -14.58
C PHE A 237 8.28 -3.38 -14.33
N ALA A 238 8.63 -3.63 -13.07
CA ALA A 238 9.76 -4.48 -12.74
C ALA A 238 9.53 -5.96 -13.11
N GLY A 239 8.32 -6.50 -12.94
CA GLY A 239 8.08 -7.95 -12.98
C GLY A 239 7.32 -8.49 -14.19
N VAL A 240 6.56 -7.67 -14.94
CA VAL A 240 5.90 -8.15 -16.18
C VAL A 240 6.90 -8.37 -17.30
N SER A 241 6.50 -9.18 -18.27
CA SER A 241 7.34 -9.53 -19.41
C SER A 241 7.79 -8.32 -20.25
N ALA A 242 8.91 -8.46 -20.94
CA ALA A 242 9.39 -7.44 -21.87
C ALA A 242 8.40 -7.18 -23.02
N ALA A 243 7.62 -8.18 -23.41
CA ALA A 243 6.57 -8.04 -24.42
C ALA A 243 5.46 -7.08 -23.97
N GLU A 244 5.22 -6.96 -22.66
CA GLU A 244 4.27 -6.03 -22.05
C GLU A 244 4.93 -4.70 -21.64
N GLY A 245 6.17 -4.47 -22.03
CA GLY A 245 6.94 -3.26 -21.74
C GLY A 245 7.58 -3.25 -20.33
N GLY A 246 7.66 -4.40 -19.66
CA GLY A 246 8.31 -4.57 -18.36
C GLY A 246 9.77 -4.98 -18.45
N LEU A 247 10.36 -5.28 -17.28
CA LEU A 247 11.76 -5.65 -17.12
C LEU A 247 11.96 -7.14 -16.85
N ALA A 248 10.90 -7.89 -16.64
CA ALA A 248 10.88 -9.34 -16.39
C ALA A 248 11.76 -9.80 -15.22
N TYR A 249 11.86 -8.99 -14.16
CA TYR A 249 12.67 -9.33 -12.99
C TYR A 249 12.03 -10.44 -12.14
N GLY A 250 12.85 -11.24 -11.47
CA GLY A 250 12.45 -12.21 -10.45
C GLY A 250 11.83 -11.55 -9.20
N GLY A 251 11.11 -12.33 -8.40
CA GLY A 251 10.31 -11.85 -7.29
C GLY A 251 11.08 -11.09 -6.24
N PHE A 252 12.30 -11.53 -5.92
CA PHE A 252 13.15 -10.80 -4.97
C PHE A 252 13.58 -9.43 -5.51
N ALA A 253 13.91 -9.31 -6.78
CA ALA A 253 14.27 -8.03 -7.39
C ALA A 253 13.07 -7.07 -7.44
N VAL A 254 11.87 -7.57 -7.75
CA VAL A 254 10.61 -6.79 -7.64
C VAL A 254 10.38 -6.35 -6.19
N ALA A 255 10.56 -7.25 -5.24
CA ALA A 255 10.40 -6.92 -3.82
C ALA A 255 11.32 -5.79 -3.37
N LEU A 256 12.56 -5.75 -3.86
CA LEU A 256 13.51 -4.67 -3.52
C LEU A 256 13.04 -3.29 -3.98
N THR A 257 12.32 -3.17 -5.10
CA THR A 257 11.74 -1.89 -5.55
C THR A 257 10.68 -1.40 -4.56
N VAL A 258 9.82 -2.29 -4.07
CA VAL A 258 8.78 -1.98 -3.08
C VAL A 258 9.40 -1.65 -1.72
N VAL A 259 10.38 -2.44 -1.29
CA VAL A 259 11.08 -2.24 -0.01
C VAL A 259 11.83 -0.92 0.00
N ALA A 260 12.51 -0.56 -1.09
CA ALA A 260 13.24 0.70 -1.19
C ALA A 260 12.34 1.91 -0.90
N GLU A 261 11.14 1.96 -1.50
CA GLU A 261 10.16 3.02 -1.24
C GLU A 261 9.69 3.02 0.21
N LYS A 262 9.29 1.85 0.74
CA LYS A 262 8.75 1.74 2.11
C LYS A 262 9.80 2.04 3.17
N PHE A 263 11.00 1.52 2.99
CA PHE A 263 12.11 1.71 3.93
C PHE A 263 12.54 3.17 4.01
N THR A 264 12.78 3.83 2.88
CA THR A 264 13.20 5.23 2.86
C THR A 264 12.10 6.16 3.40
N ASN A 265 10.83 5.89 3.04
CA ASN A 265 9.69 6.61 3.58
C ASN A 265 9.66 6.49 5.12
N MET A 266 9.72 5.27 5.66
CA MET A 266 9.70 5.01 7.10
C MET A 266 10.86 5.70 7.84
N CYS A 267 12.07 5.62 7.30
CA CYS A 267 13.25 6.21 7.93
C CYS A 267 13.22 7.74 7.90
N CYS A 268 12.71 8.35 6.82
CA CYS A 268 12.73 9.80 6.66
C CYS A 268 11.55 10.51 7.36
N GLN A 269 10.39 9.86 7.50
CA GLN A 269 9.18 10.48 8.07
C GLN A 269 9.39 11.20 9.42
N PRO A 270 10.13 10.66 10.43
CA PRO A 270 10.31 11.35 11.70
C PRO A 270 11.12 12.65 11.57
N PHE A 271 12.03 12.71 10.60
CA PHE A 271 12.86 13.89 10.35
C PHE A 271 12.08 14.95 9.56
N THR A 272 11.45 14.53 8.49
CA THR A 272 10.67 15.43 7.63
C THR A 272 9.45 16.00 8.35
N GLY A 273 8.79 15.20 9.21
CA GLY A 273 7.73 15.68 10.07
C GLY A 273 8.16 16.81 10.99
N ARG A 274 9.31 16.65 11.70
CA ARG A 274 9.86 17.71 12.56
C ARG A 274 10.26 18.96 11.76
N LEU A 275 10.87 18.77 10.60
CA LEU A 275 11.25 19.89 9.74
C LEU A 275 10.02 20.65 9.23
N SER A 276 8.95 19.95 8.86
CA SER A 276 7.72 20.58 8.40
C SER A 276 7.05 21.45 9.47
N ASP A 277 7.15 21.06 10.74
CA ASP A 277 6.65 21.87 11.86
C ASP A 277 7.42 23.20 12.04
N GLY A 278 8.69 23.24 11.62
CA GLY A 278 9.55 24.42 11.76
C GLY A 278 9.55 25.35 10.53
N TYR A 279 9.40 24.79 9.33
CA TYR A 279 9.56 25.54 8.07
C TYR A 279 8.26 25.76 7.29
N GLY A 280 7.13 25.25 7.79
CA GLY A 280 5.80 25.37 7.15
C GLY A 280 5.38 24.07 6.46
N ARG A 281 4.26 23.51 6.92
CA ARG A 281 3.72 22.23 6.44
C ARG A 281 3.26 22.27 5.00
N ALA A 282 2.68 23.42 4.56
CA ALA A 282 2.25 23.58 3.17
C ALA A 282 3.43 23.56 2.19
N LEU A 283 4.60 24.08 2.59
CA LEU A 283 5.83 24.01 1.80
C LEU A 283 6.26 22.54 1.61
N PHE A 284 6.21 21.75 2.67
CA PHE A 284 6.59 20.34 2.63
C PHE A 284 5.61 19.50 1.79
N VAL A 285 4.31 19.79 1.84
CA VAL A 285 3.31 19.18 0.96
C VAL A 285 3.63 19.49 -0.50
N PHE A 286 3.92 20.76 -0.81
CA PHE A 286 4.27 21.20 -2.17
C PHE A 286 5.59 20.57 -2.64
N ALA A 287 6.67 20.69 -1.87
CA ALA A 287 7.99 20.19 -2.25
C ALA A 287 8.02 18.66 -2.40
N GLY A 288 7.42 17.93 -1.45
CA GLY A 288 7.34 16.48 -1.51
C GLY A 288 6.50 16.00 -2.70
N GLY A 289 5.35 16.60 -2.94
CA GLY A 289 4.51 16.26 -4.08
C GLY A 289 5.14 16.60 -5.43
N ALA A 290 5.83 17.73 -5.54
CA ALA A 290 6.58 18.12 -6.74
C ALA A 290 7.74 17.17 -7.02
N ALA A 291 8.54 16.86 -5.99
CA ALA A 291 9.64 15.89 -6.10
C ALA A 291 9.11 14.50 -6.52
N TYR A 292 8.01 14.03 -5.91
CA TYR A 292 7.37 12.77 -6.29
C TYR A 292 6.98 12.76 -7.76
N GLY A 293 6.34 13.83 -8.25
CA GLY A 293 5.94 13.95 -9.64
C GLY A 293 7.13 13.94 -10.59
N LEU A 294 8.19 14.70 -10.30
CA LEU A 294 9.41 14.72 -11.11
C LEU A 294 10.11 13.35 -11.15
N ILE A 295 10.24 12.69 -10.00
CA ILE A 295 10.85 11.35 -9.94
C ILE A 295 10.00 10.34 -10.73
N ALA A 296 8.68 10.40 -10.62
CA ALA A 296 7.79 9.53 -11.38
C ALA A 296 7.99 9.64 -12.89
N LEU A 297 8.23 10.86 -13.43
CA LEU A 297 8.55 11.07 -14.85
C LEU A 297 9.87 10.41 -15.27
N VAL A 298 10.80 10.20 -14.33
CA VAL A 298 12.12 9.62 -14.60
C VAL A 298 12.11 8.09 -14.50
N VAL A 299 11.17 7.49 -13.77
CA VAL A 299 11.08 6.02 -13.56
C VAL A 299 11.19 5.23 -14.87
N PRO A 300 10.43 5.53 -15.94
CA PRO A 300 10.52 4.77 -17.19
C PRO A 300 11.86 4.93 -17.93
N LEU A 301 12.69 5.88 -17.54
CA LEU A 301 14.02 6.09 -18.08
C LEU A 301 15.09 5.23 -17.38
N SER A 302 14.73 4.41 -16.41
CA SER A 302 15.66 3.55 -15.65
C SER A 302 16.52 2.64 -16.54
N PRO A 303 16.05 2.06 -17.69
CA PRO A 303 16.92 1.31 -18.59
C PRO A 303 18.00 2.18 -19.27
N TRP A 304 17.60 3.38 -19.70
CA TRP A 304 18.54 4.34 -20.28
C TRP A 304 19.58 4.83 -19.26
N LEU A 305 19.14 5.17 -18.06
CA LEU A 305 20.03 5.57 -16.95
C LEU A 305 21.03 4.47 -16.61
N GLY A 306 20.58 3.22 -16.58
CA GLY A 306 21.44 2.07 -16.31
C GLY A 306 22.53 1.90 -17.37
N GLY A 307 22.17 2.06 -18.64
CA GLY A 307 23.13 2.02 -19.75
C GLY A 307 24.16 3.16 -19.72
N VAL A 308 23.69 4.40 -19.47
CA VAL A 308 24.58 5.58 -19.39
C VAL A 308 25.53 5.53 -18.20
N LEU A 309 25.05 5.04 -17.05
CA LEU A 309 25.85 4.92 -15.81
C LEU A 309 26.76 3.67 -15.82
N GLY A 310 26.64 2.81 -16.82
CA GLY A 310 27.49 1.63 -16.97
C GLY A 310 27.22 0.53 -15.94
N PHE A 311 25.98 0.41 -15.45
CA PHE A 311 25.62 -0.69 -14.57
C PHE A 311 25.67 -2.03 -15.30
N PRO A 312 26.02 -3.13 -14.60
CA PRO A 312 26.12 -4.44 -15.23
C PRO A 312 24.77 -4.91 -15.79
N ALA A 313 24.82 -5.62 -16.91
CA ALA A 313 23.63 -6.21 -17.53
C ALA A 313 23.14 -7.46 -16.79
N GLU A 314 24.00 -8.08 -16.01
CA GLU A 314 23.72 -9.28 -15.22
C GLU A 314 24.22 -9.06 -13.80
N LEU A 315 23.37 -9.33 -12.82
CA LEU A 315 23.74 -9.35 -11.41
C LEU A 315 23.16 -10.63 -10.79
N VAL A 316 24.02 -11.61 -10.61
CA VAL A 316 23.66 -12.85 -9.91
C VAL A 316 24.22 -12.77 -8.49
N VAL A 317 23.35 -12.61 -7.52
CA VAL A 317 23.72 -12.70 -6.09
C VAL A 317 23.33 -14.08 -5.59
N THR A 318 24.35 -14.91 -5.37
CA THR A 318 24.19 -16.24 -4.76
C THR A 318 24.53 -16.16 -3.28
N VAL A 319 23.64 -16.64 -2.45
CA VAL A 319 23.94 -16.86 -1.02
C VAL A 319 24.35 -18.32 -0.87
N PRO A 320 25.53 -18.60 -0.27
CA PRO A 320 25.90 -19.97 0.04
C PRO A 320 24.79 -20.60 0.86
N GLY A 321 24.33 -21.78 0.46
CA GLY A 321 23.26 -22.48 1.15
C GLY A 321 23.64 -22.75 2.61
N VAL A 322 23.09 -21.97 3.53
CA VAL A 322 23.29 -22.15 5.00
C VAL A 322 22.81 -23.53 5.46
N LEU A 323 22.11 -24.26 4.59
CA LEU A 323 21.56 -25.60 4.80
C LEU A 323 22.26 -26.67 3.97
N ALA A 324 23.33 -26.34 3.23
CA ALA A 324 24.15 -27.32 2.53
C ALA A 324 24.71 -28.32 3.57
N GLY A 325 24.16 -29.56 3.58
CA GLY A 325 24.57 -30.63 4.51
C GLY A 325 23.62 -30.85 5.69
N SER A 326 22.51 -30.16 5.83
CA SER A 326 21.48 -30.48 6.83
C SER A 326 20.50 -31.52 6.27
N THR A 327 20.27 -32.63 7.01
CA THR A 327 19.24 -33.64 6.71
C THR A 327 17.86 -33.04 7.00
N LEU A 328 17.26 -32.38 6.04
CA LEU A 328 15.86 -31.94 6.12
C LEU A 328 14.91 -33.11 5.82
N PRO A 329 13.67 -33.09 6.32
CA PRO A 329 12.73 -34.18 6.12
C PRO A 329 12.39 -34.38 4.63
N ALA A 330 12.28 -35.63 4.19
CA ALA A 330 12.06 -36.05 2.80
C ALA A 330 10.73 -35.58 2.15
N TRP A 331 9.85 -34.92 2.91
CA TRP A 331 8.60 -34.35 2.41
C TRP A 331 8.75 -32.90 1.88
N LEU A 332 9.92 -32.25 2.09
CA LEU A 332 10.25 -30.99 1.46
C LEU A 332 10.77 -31.28 0.04
N PRO A 333 10.28 -30.59 -1.00
CA PRO A 333 10.78 -30.70 -2.36
C PRO A 333 12.24 -30.23 -2.44
N TYR A 334 13.17 -31.13 -2.32
CA TYR A 334 14.60 -30.89 -2.12
C TYR A 334 15.38 -30.59 -3.40
N ASP A 335 14.83 -30.98 -4.55
CA ASP A 335 15.54 -30.96 -5.84
C ASP A 335 15.75 -29.51 -6.38
N SER A 336 15.19 -28.50 -5.74
CA SER A 336 15.34 -27.11 -6.13
C SER A 336 16.22 -26.25 -5.20
N ILE A 337 16.67 -26.79 -4.05
CA ILE A 337 17.66 -26.12 -3.19
C ILE A 337 19.04 -26.63 -3.60
N THR A 338 19.50 -26.21 -4.76
CA THR A 338 20.90 -26.37 -5.16
C THR A 338 21.81 -25.69 -4.15
N ASP A 339 23.10 -26.03 -4.12
CA ASP A 339 24.11 -25.51 -3.18
C ASP A 339 24.23 -23.98 -3.13
N GLN A 340 23.44 -23.25 -3.92
CA GLN A 340 23.40 -21.80 -4.02
C GLN A 340 21.95 -21.31 -4.20
N LEU A 341 21.46 -20.51 -3.25
CA LEU A 341 20.20 -19.77 -3.41
C LEU A 341 20.47 -18.53 -4.24
N VAL A 342 19.91 -18.46 -5.44
CA VAL A 342 19.94 -17.23 -6.26
C VAL A 342 18.91 -16.26 -5.70
N LEU A 343 19.34 -15.18 -5.02
CA LEU A 343 18.47 -14.14 -4.49
C LEU A 343 18.09 -13.11 -5.54
N ILE A 344 19.02 -12.79 -6.43
CA ILE A 344 18.79 -11.90 -7.56
C ILE A 344 19.23 -12.66 -8.80
N GLY A 345 18.31 -12.90 -9.71
CA GLY A 345 18.58 -13.54 -11.00
C GLY A 345 19.16 -12.55 -12.00
N GLU A 346 19.02 -12.84 -13.28
CA GLU A 346 19.39 -11.92 -14.35
C GLU A 346 18.59 -10.61 -14.20
N VAL A 347 19.29 -9.50 -14.01
CA VAL A 347 18.71 -8.15 -13.97
C VAL A 347 19.37 -7.30 -15.04
N SER A 348 18.56 -6.51 -15.73
CA SER A 348 19.09 -5.54 -16.69
C SER A 348 19.78 -4.38 -15.98
N PRO A 349 20.57 -3.53 -16.69
CA PRO A 349 21.16 -2.32 -16.13
C PRO A 349 20.17 -1.36 -15.47
N ALA A 350 18.88 -1.50 -15.76
CA ALA A 350 17.79 -0.69 -15.17
C ALA A 350 17.58 -0.95 -13.69
N PHE A 351 18.05 -2.08 -13.13
CA PHE A 351 17.73 -2.51 -11.76
C PHE A 351 18.15 -1.47 -10.71
N PHE A 352 19.41 -1.09 -10.70
CA PHE A 352 19.91 -0.12 -9.71
C PHE A 352 19.23 1.25 -9.82
N PRO A 353 19.10 1.86 -11.00
CA PRO A 353 18.32 3.08 -11.17
C PRO A 353 16.88 2.95 -10.70
N LEU A 354 16.19 1.84 -10.99
CA LEU A 354 14.81 1.64 -10.59
C LEU A 354 14.66 1.53 -9.08
N VAL A 355 15.50 0.76 -8.39
CA VAL A 355 15.52 0.64 -6.93
C VAL A 355 15.84 1.99 -6.29
N PHE A 356 16.81 2.72 -6.83
CA PHE A 356 17.18 4.06 -6.34
C PHE A 356 16.03 5.07 -6.52
N LEU A 357 15.40 5.12 -7.69
CA LEU A 357 14.26 5.99 -7.96
C LEU A 357 13.07 5.63 -7.07
N SER A 358 12.83 4.35 -6.82
CA SER A 358 11.81 3.89 -5.85
C SER A 358 12.10 4.38 -4.44
N GLY A 359 13.35 4.34 -4.01
CA GLY A 359 13.78 4.94 -2.74
C GLY A 359 13.55 6.45 -2.69
N LEU A 360 13.85 7.18 -3.77
CA LEU A 360 13.59 8.61 -3.87
C LEU A 360 12.09 8.94 -3.83
N LEU A 361 11.20 8.10 -4.45
CA LEU A 361 9.76 8.23 -4.31
C LEU A 361 9.32 8.13 -2.84
N GLY A 362 9.92 7.20 -2.09
CA GLY A 362 9.66 7.07 -0.65
C GLY A 362 10.11 8.29 0.15
N ILE A 363 11.28 8.85 -0.16
CA ILE A 363 11.76 10.10 0.46
C ILE A 363 10.81 11.25 0.12
N ALA A 364 10.43 11.44 -1.14
CA ALA A 364 9.53 12.51 -1.56
C ALA A 364 8.16 12.41 -0.84
N ASP A 365 7.63 11.20 -0.68
CA ASP A 365 6.38 10.99 0.04
C ASP A 365 6.51 11.24 1.55
N SER A 366 7.68 10.96 2.14
CA SER A 366 7.96 11.27 3.55
C SER A 366 7.90 12.77 3.86
N PHE A 367 8.21 13.64 2.91
CA PHE A 367 8.05 15.09 3.07
C PHE A 367 6.57 15.48 3.13
N ARG A 368 5.76 14.87 2.30
CA ARG A 368 4.36 15.24 2.10
C ARG A 368 3.42 14.65 3.15
N GLU A 369 3.57 13.35 3.45
CA GLU A 369 2.56 12.60 4.23
C GLU A 369 2.36 13.15 5.65
N PRO A 370 3.42 13.31 6.49
CA PRO A 370 3.27 13.83 7.84
C PRO A 370 2.73 15.26 7.85
N ALA A 371 3.24 16.12 6.95
CA ALA A 371 2.82 17.51 6.83
C ALA A 371 1.33 17.62 6.44
N SER A 372 0.88 16.81 5.47
CA SER A 372 -0.53 16.75 5.08
C SER A 372 -1.42 16.24 6.22
N MET A 373 -0.97 15.22 6.96
CA MET A 373 -1.72 14.70 8.11
C MET A 373 -1.89 15.76 9.20
N ALA A 374 -0.83 16.50 9.51
CA ALA A 374 -0.84 17.54 10.51
C ALA A 374 -1.79 18.70 10.11
N LEU A 375 -1.77 19.13 8.84
CA LEU A 375 -2.69 20.16 8.35
C LEU A 375 -4.16 19.76 8.49
N PHE A 376 -4.51 18.50 8.17
CA PHE A 376 -5.87 18.01 8.38
C PHE A 376 -6.23 17.89 9.87
N ALA A 377 -5.26 17.54 10.73
CA ALA A 377 -5.48 17.45 12.17
C ALA A 377 -5.75 18.83 12.80
N ASP A 378 -4.99 19.87 12.40
CA ASP A 378 -5.16 21.23 12.90
C ASP A 378 -6.56 21.77 12.58
N GLU A 379 -7.01 21.61 11.33
CA GLU A 379 -8.34 22.04 10.92
C GLU A 379 -9.46 21.29 11.67
N GLY A 380 -9.23 20.06 12.04
CA GLY A 380 -10.19 19.26 12.82
C GLY A 380 -10.33 19.73 14.27
N THR A 381 -9.32 20.39 14.85
CA THR A 381 -9.40 20.93 16.21
C THR A 381 -10.22 22.21 16.29
N GLU A 382 -10.31 22.98 15.20
CA GLU A 382 -11.01 24.28 15.19
C GLU A 382 -12.53 24.17 14.99
N GLU A 383 -13.05 23.18 14.23
CA GLU A 383 -14.47 23.24 13.77
C GLU A 383 -15.31 21.95 13.87
N GLY A 384 -14.84 20.85 14.41
CA GLY A 384 -15.74 19.67 14.41
C GLY A 384 -15.12 18.34 14.79
N GLY A 385 -13.92 18.40 15.27
CA GLY A 385 -13.18 17.23 15.71
C GLY A 385 -12.25 16.63 14.64
N VAL A 386 -11.09 16.20 15.11
CA VAL A 386 -10.02 15.59 14.29
C VAL A 386 -10.54 14.39 13.49
N ALA A 387 -11.48 13.62 14.02
CA ALA A 387 -12.05 12.48 13.32
C ALA A 387 -12.80 12.87 12.04
N SER A 388 -13.51 14.01 12.06
CA SER A 388 -14.25 14.52 10.91
C SER A 388 -13.32 14.94 9.77
N SER A 389 -12.24 15.67 10.07
CA SER A 389 -11.26 16.11 9.06
C SER A 389 -10.50 14.92 8.44
N PHE A 390 -10.15 13.91 9.24
CA PHE A 390 -9.58 12.67 8.73
C PHE A 390 -10.57 11.85 7.89
N GLY A 391 -11.86 11.90 8.23
CA GLY A 391 -12.93 11.31 7.43
C GLY A 391 -12.98 11.92 6.01
N ILE A 392 -12.95 13.26 5.91
CA ILE A 392 -12.88 13.95 4.60
C ILE A 392 -11.58 13.59 3.88
N ARG A 393 -10.47 13.59 4.60
CA ARG A 393 -9.16 13.21 4.05
C ARG A 393 -9.21 11.83 3.36
N GLU A 394 -9.84 10.84 3.97
CA GLU A 394 -10.00 9.50 3.40
C GLU A 394 -11.02 9.47 2.26
N LEU A 395 -12.13 10.16 2.39
CA LEU A 395 -13.17 10.21 1.36
C LEU A 395 -12.64 10.81 0.04
N VAL A 396 -11.87 11.89 0.13
CA VAL A 396 -11.27 12.56 -1.04
C VAL A 396 -10.19 11.70 -1.72
N TRP A 397 -9.53 10.82 -0.97
CA TRP A 397 -8.54 9.89 -1.52
C TRP A 397 -9.16 8.80 -2.40
N ARG A 398 -10.35 8.33 -2.05
CA ARG A 398 -10.95 7.13 -2.63
C ARG A 398 -11.19 7.18 -4.14
N PRO A 399 -11.79 8.25 -4.73
CA PRO A 399 -12.03 8.27 -6.18
C PRO A 399 -10.74 8.16 -6.99
N GLY A 400 -9.66 8.87 -6.57
CA GLY A 400 -8.36 8.77 -7.21
C GLY A 400 -7.79 7.36 -7.17
N SER A 401 -7.86 6.69 -6.02
CA SER A 401 -7.34 5.33 -5.83
C SER A 401 -8.15 4.26 -6.57
N VAL A 402 -9.41 4.50 -6.88
CA VAL A 402 -10.27 3.58 -7.65
C VAL A 402 -10.06 3.74 -9.16
N ILE A 403 -9.97 4.99 -9.65
CA ILE A 403 -9.87 5.29 -11.08
C ILE A 403 -8.45 5.06 -11.62
N ALA A 404 -7.43 5.39 -10.82
CA ALA A 404 -6.04 5.32 -11.26
C ALA A 404 -5.63 3.93 -11.79
N PRO A 405 -5.93 2.80 -11.14
CA PRO A 405 -5.54 1.50 -11.66
C PRO A 405 -6.22 1.12 -12.98
N LEU A 406 -7.49 1.53 -13.19
CA LEU A 406 -8.18 1.31 -14.46
C LEU A 406 -7.48 2.04 -15.60
N LEU A 407 -7.18 3.32 -15.38
CA LEU A 407 -6.46 4.11 -16.37
C LEU A 407 -5.04 3.57 -16.59
N GLY A 408 -4.37 3.14 -15.53
CA GLY A 408 -3.02 2.59 -15.62
C GLY A 408 -2.95 1.32 -16.45
N GLY A 409 -3.89 0.40 -16.25
CA GLY A 409 -3.97 -0.81 -17.06
C GLY A 409 -4.26 -0.50 -18.53
N TRP A 410 -5.18 0.43 -18.80
CA TRP A 410 -5.46 0.88 -20.16
C TRP A 410 -4.22 1.53 -20.80
N LEU A 411 -3.56 2.46 -20.10
CA LEU A 411 -2.36 3.13 -20.59
C LEU A 411 -1.22 2.14 -20.89
N MET A 412 -1.01 1.15 -20.02
CA MET A 412 0.03 0.14 -20.17
C MET A 412 -0.11 -0.64 -21.48
N VAL A 413 -1.32 -1.07 -21.81
CA VAL A 413 -1.59 -1.95 -22.96
C VAL A 413 -1.84 -1.16 -24.25
N GLU A 414 -2.67 -0.10 -24.18
CA GLU A 414 -3.10 0.63 -25.38
C GLU A 414 -2.13 1.74 -25.82
N VAL A 415 -1.26 2.20 -24.91
CA VAL A 415 -0.30 3.27 -25.20
C VAL A 415 1.13 2.80 -24.99
N SER A 416 1.56 2.67 -23.74
CA SER A 416 2.86 2.11 -23.35
C SER A 416 2.98 2.05 -21.81
N MET A 417 3.86 1.21 -21.30
CA MET A 417 4.21 1.18 -19.87
C MET A 417 4.71 2.55 -19.37
N ALA A 418 5.52 3.24 -20.16
CA ALA A 418 6.07 4.56 -19.81
C ALA A 418 4.98 5.63 -19.62
N SER A 419 3.90 5.56 -20.39
CA SER A 419 2.80 6.53 -20.32
C SER A 419 2.12 6.55 -18.96
N VAL A 420 2.10 5.41 -18.26
CA VAL A 420 1.56 5.30 -16.89
C VAL A 420 2.29 6.24 -15.94
N PHE A 421 3.61 6.24 -16.00
CA PHE A 421 4.47 7.07 -15.15
C PHE A 421 4.42 8.55 -15.56
N TYR A 422 4.35 8.83 -16.86
CA TYR A 422 4.20 10.22 -17.34
C TYR A 422 2.87 10.83 -16.90
N VAL A 423 1.79 10.08 -17.02
CA VAL A 423 0.46 10.51 -16.52
C VAL A 423 0.47 10.65 -15.00
N GLY A 424 1.01 9.67 -14.27
CA GLY A 424 1.14 9.75 -12.81
C GLY A 424 1.95 10.95 -12.35
N GLY A 425 3.11 11.19 -12.95
CA GLY A 425 3.96 12.36 -12.67
C GLY A 425 3.27 13.69 -12.99
N ALA A 426 2.59 13.77 -14.14
CA ALA A 426 1.84 14.96 -14.54
C ALA A 426 0.69 15.26 -13.56
N PHE A 427 -0.08 14.25 -13.11
CA PHE A 427 -1.12 14.43 -12.10
C PHE A 427 -0.56 14.89 -10.75
N ALA A 428 0.60 14.40 -10.32
CA ALA A 428 1.25 14.88 -9.11
C ALA A 428 1.64 16.35 -9.24
N LEU A 429 2.28 16.73 -10.35
CA LEU A 429 2.72 18.11 -10.62
C LEU A 429 1.54 19.08 -10.78
N THR A 430 0.50 18.70 -11.51
CA THR A 430 -0.73 19.51 -11.60
C THR A 430 -1.41 19.65 -10.25
N GLY A 431 -1.44 18.60 -9.45
CA GLY A 431 -1.99 18.61 -8.09
C GLY A 431 -1.30 19.62 -7.19
N VAL A 432 0.03 19.59 -7.13
CA VAL A 432 0.79 20.56 -6.30
C VAL A 432 0.71 21.98 -6.84
N THR A 433 0.65 22.16 -8.17
CA THR A 433 0.48 23.47 -8.78
C THR A 433 -0.91 24.05 -8.47
N THR A 434 -1.96 23.23 -8.60
CA THR A 434 -3.32 23.61 -8.22
C THR A 434 -3.40 24.00 -6.74
N PHE A 435 -2.79 23.20 -5.87
CA PHE A 435 -2.70 23.48 -4.44
C PHE A 435 -2.02 24.83 -4.17
N LEU A 436 -0.85 25.07 -4.78
CA LEU A 436 -0.11 26.32 -4.61
C LEU A 436 -0.91 27.54 -5.08
N VAL A 437 -1.54 27.44 -6.26
CA VAL A 437 -2.36 28.53 -6.82
C VAL A 437 -3.54 28.84 -5.91
N ILE A 438 -4.25 27.81 -5.44
CA ILE A 438 -5.41 27.98 -4.56
C ILE A 438 -4.96 28.53 -3.19
N LEU A 439 -3.87 27.97 -2.62
CA LEU A 439 -3.30 28.42 -1.36
C LEU A 439 -2.96 29.93 -1.42
N VAL A 440 -2.18 30.34 -2.42
CA VAL A 440 -1.75 31.74 -2.59
C VAL A 440 -2.94 32.66 -2.86
N ARG A 441 -3.93 32.22 -3.63
CA ARG A 441 -5.10 33.05 -3.98
C ARG A 441 -6.04 33.28 -2.80
N PHE A 442 -6.25 32.29 -1.95
CA PHE A 442 -7.23 32.35 -0.85
C PHE A 442 -6.62 32.68 0.50
N HIS A 443 -5.35 32.33 0.72
CA HIS A 443 -4.69 32.49 2.01
C HIS A 443 -3.44 33.37 1.97
N GLY A 444 -3.03 33.86 0.78
CA GLY A 444 -1.87 34.72 0.61
C GLY A 444 -0.55 33.95 0.43
N ARG A 445 0.52 34.68 0.04
CA ARG A 445 1.84 34.04 -0.23
C ARG A 445 2.52 33.55 1.05
N SER A 446 2.28 34.23 2.18
CA SER A 446 2.85 33.82 3.48
C SER A 446 2.33 32.46 3.96
N ALA A 447 1.11 32.08 3.55
CA ALA A 447 0.51 30.81 3.92
C ALA A 447 1.37 29.57 3.53
N LEU A 448 2.27 29.69 2.55
CA LEU A 448 3.19 28.59 2.20
C LEU A 448 4.17 28.25 3.33
N LEU A 449 4.56 29.25 4.13
CA LEU A 449 5.49 29.12 5.24
C LEU A 449 4.80 29.12 6.62
N GLU A 450 3.60 29.66 6.69
CA GLU A 450 2.83 29.79 7.94
C GLU A 450 1.89 28.60 8.20
N TRP A 451 1.56 27.85 7.16
CA TRP A 451 0.73 26.63 7.28
C TRP A 451 1.58 25.40 7.48
#